data_06be7eed144fed4076cc1ba18e9bafc3
#
_entry.id   06be7eed144fed4076cc1ba18e9bafc3
#
_cell.length_a   1.000
_cell.length_b   1.000
_cell.length_c   1.000
_cell.angle_alpha   90.00
_cell.angle_beta   90.00
_cell.angle_gamma   90.00
#
_symmetry.space_group_name_H-M   'P 1'
#
loop_
_entity.id
_entity.type
_entity.pdbx_description
1 polymer ?
#
loop_
_entity_poly.entity_id
_entity_poly.type
_entity_poly.pdbx_seq_one_letter_code
_entity_poly.pdbx_strand_id
1 'polypeptide(L)'
;MNKETLLVVATLVTFTGIGCETPRRRPLPPPPPQYRTQPMGLPDIKMLAKSGVSDEVILSQIRNSHTVYHLSAAEILDLKDAGVSEKVIDFMINTPSLYRFSRPPPPPPSY
;
A
#
# COMPACT_ATOMS: atom_id res chain seq x y z
N MET A 1 -65.43 32.78 8.65
CA MET A 1 -64.45 31.68 8.80
C MET A 1 -65.20 30.46 9.22
N ASN A 2 -65.45 29.60 8.27
CA ASN A 2 -66.29 28.44 8.46
C ASN A 2 -65.50 27.38 9.23
N LYS A 3 -66.14 26.86 10.25
CA LYS A 3 -65.60 25.81 11.12
C LYS A 3 -65.23 24.53 10.36
N GLU A 4 -65.76 24.41 9.16
CA GLU A 4 -65.53 23.30 8.23
C GLU A 4 -64.10 23.27 7.66
N THR A 5 -63.48 24.44 7.48
CA THR A 5 -62.16 24.56 6.89
C THR A 5 -61.04 24.17 7.87
N LEU A 6 -61.31 24.25 9.19
CA LEU A 6 -60.36 23.88 10.21
C LEU A 6 -60.22 22.36 10.42
N LEU A 7 -61.31 21.64 10.13
CA LEU A 7 -61.35 20.17 10.25
C LEU A 7 -60.59 19.45 9.14
N VAL A 8 -60.55 20.06 7.95
CA VAL A 8 -59.84 19.46 6.78
C VAL A 8 -58.32 19.57 6.96
N VAL A 9 -57.85 20.59 7.62
CA VAL A 9 -56.41 20.81 7.85
C VAL A 9 -55.88 19.89 8.93
N ALA A 10 -56.72 19.49 9.88
CA ALA A 10 -56.29 18.62 10.99
C ALA A 10 -56.13 17.15 10.61
N THR A 11 -56.80 16.73 9.55
CA THR A 11 -56.74 15.32 9.08
C THR A 11 -55.59 15.03 8.15
N LEU A 12 -54.95 16.06 7.64
CA LEU A 12 -53.80 15.86 6.69
C LEU A 12 -52.46 15.68 7.38
N VAL A 13 -52.38 15.85 8.71
CA VAL A 13 -51.11 15.81 9.44
C VAL A 13 -50.77 14.45 10.00
N THR A 14 -51.67 13.49 9.94
CA THR A 14 -51.46 12.16 10.52
C THR A 14 -50.93 11.10 9.58
N PHE A 15 -50.56 11.49 8.38
CA PHE A 15 -49.90 10.57 7.44
C PHE A 15 -48.39 10.85 7.34
N THR A 16 -47.75 11.11 8.48
CA THR A 16 -46.30 11.18 8.51
C THR A 16 -45.76 9.81 8.88
N GLY A 17 -45.37 9.13 7.84
CA GLY A 17 -44.12 8.43 7.89
C GLY A 17 -44.07 7.19 8.77
N ILE A 18 -44.53 6.09 8.21
CA ILE A 18 -43.75 4.88 8.41
C ILE A 18 -42.51 5.10 7.56
N GLY A 19 -41.51 5.80 8.10
CA GLY A 19 -40.18 5.76 7.56
C GLY A 19 -39.72 4.31 7.68
N CYS A 20 -39.61 3.59 6.59
CA CYS A 20 -38.75 2.44 6.53
C CYS A 20 -37.34 2.94 6.83
N GLU A 21 -36.96 2.98 8.09
CA GLU A 21 -35.56 3.07 8.46
C GLU A 21 -34.93 1.78 7.99
N THR A 22 -34.44 1.82 6.77
CA THR A 22 -33.47 0.84 6.32
C THR A 22 -32.33 0.93 7.32
N PRO A 23 -31.97 -0.17 8.00
CA PRO A 23 -30.85 -0.16 8.93
C PRO A 23 -29.64 0.33 8.11
N ARG A 24 -29.22 1.55 8.38
CA ARG A 24 -27.99 2.08 7.83
C ARG A 24 -26.91 1.12 8.30
N ARG A 25 -26.49 0.23 7.42
CA ARG A 25 -25.27 -0.54 7.66
C ARG A 25 -24.22 0.51 7.98
N ARG A 26 -23.74 0.49 9.21
CA ARG A 26 -22.56 1.31 9.56
C ARG A 26 -21.53 1.04 8.49
N PRO A 27 -21.03 2.07 7.80
CA PRO A 27 -19.90 1.86 6.91
C PRO A 27 -18.84 1.14 7.73
N LEU A 28 -18.38 0.01 7.26
CA LEU A 28 -17.26 -0.69 7.87
C LEU A 28 -16.12 0.32 7.98
N PRO A 29 -15.43 0.40 9.13
CA PRO A 29 -14.28 1.26 9.24
C PRO A 29 -13.34 0.92 8.08
N PRO A 30 -12.73 1.93 7.44
CA PRO A 30 -11.78 1.67 6.37
C PRO A 30 -10.73 0.70 6.90
N PRO A 31 -10.34 -0.31 6.09
CA PRO A 31 -9.28 -1.22 6.51
C PRO A 31 -8.06 -0.39 6.92
N PRO A 32 -7.36 -0.80 7.99
CA PRO A 32 -6.16 -0.09 8.41
C PRO A 32 -5.23 0.05 7.20
N PRO A 33 -4.51 1.17 7.07
CA PRO A 33 -3.59 1.37 5.97
C PRO A 33 -2.65 0.16 5.96
N GLN A 34 -2.82 -0.66 4.95
CA GLN A 34 -1.88 -1.75 4.72
C GLN A 34 -0.60 -1.06 4.24
N TYR A 35 0.36 -0.96 5.13
CA TYR A 35 1.72 -0.64 4.76
C TYR A 35 2.23 -1.81 3.91
N ARG A 36 1.80 -1.83 2.66
CA ARG A 36 2.45 -2.68 1.67
C ARG A 36 3.88 -2.17 1.61
N THR A 37 4.80 -2.95 2.11
CA THR A 37 6.20 -2.79 1.78
C THR A 37 6.28 -2.91 0.26
N GLN A 38 6.22 -1.76 -0.42
CA GLN A 38 6.32 -1.75 -1.87
C GLN A 38 7.73 -2.21 -2.21
N PRO A 39 7.87 -3.13 -3.17
CA PRO A 39 9.19 -3.51 -3.62
C PRO A 39 9.90 -2.26 -4.13
N MET A 40 11.08 -2.02 -3.62
CA MET A 40 11.88 -0.86 -3.98
C MET A 40 12.51 -1.09 -5.35
N GLY A 41 12.17 -0.26 -6.31
CA GLY A 41 12.70 -0.35 -7.68
C GLY A 41 14.10 0.27 -7.82
N LEU A 42 14.79 -0.05 -8.91
CA LEU A 42 16.05 0.59 -9.26
C LEU A 42 15.95 2.12 -9.38
N PRO A 43 14.87 2.68 -9.98
CA PRO A 43 14.72 4.14 -10.04
C PRO A 43 14.63 4.79 -8.67
N ASP A 44 14.03 4.13 -7.68
CA ASP A 44 13.92 4.66 -6.32
C ASP A 44 15.31 4.76 -5.66
N ILE A 45 16.14 3.73 -5.83
CA ILE A 45 17.51 3.70 -5.32
C ILE A 45 18.35 4.81 -5.94
N LYS A 46 18.26 4.98 -7.28
CA LYS A 46 18.93 6.06 -7.99
C LYS A 46 18.51 7.43 -7.48
N MET A 47 17.23 7.62 -7.25
CA MET A 47 16.69 8.88 -6.75
C MET A 47 17.21 9.18 -5.35
N LEU A 48 17.23 8.18 -4.45
CA LEU A 48 17.78 8.35 -3.10
C LEU A 48 19.26 8.71 -3.13
N ALA A 49 20.07 8.03 -3.96
CA ALA A 49 21.49 8.32 -4.11
C ALA A 49 21.72 9.73 -4.66
N LYS A 50 20.98 10.16 -5.69
CA LYS A 50 21.05 11.51 -6.24
C LYS A 50 20.64 12.59 -5.25
N SER A 51 19.72 12.27 -4.34
CA SER A 51 19.27 13.19 -3.28
C SER A 51 20.25 13.30 -2.11
N GLY A 52 21.37 12.60 -2.16
CA GLY A 52 22.38 12.63 -1.10
C GLY A 52 22.03 11.85 0.16
N VAL A 53 21.09 10.91 0.06
CA VAL A 53 20.74 10.02 1.15
C VAL A 53 21.92 9.09 1.44
N SER A 54 22.24 8.89 2.72
CA SER A 54 23.38 8.05 3.11
C SER A 54 23.16 6.57 2.73
N ASP A 55 24.25 5.89 2.41
CA ASP A 55 24.23 4.47 2.04
C ASP A 55 23.56 3.60 3.09
N GLU A 56 23.76 3.89 4.37
CA GLU A 56 23.16 3.14 5.47
C GLU A 56 21.64 3.21 5.47
N VAL A 57 21.07 4.38 5.13
CA VAL A 57 19.63 4.56 5.03
C VAL A 57 19.08 3.80 3.82
N ILE A 58 19.78 3.86 2.69
CA ILE A 58 19.41 3.11 1.48
C ILE A 58 19.42 1.59 1.76
N LEU A 59 20.49 1.10 2.40
CA LEU A 59 20.61 -0.31 2.80
C LEU A 59 19.50 -0.74 3.77
N SER A 60 19.15 0.10 4.73
CA SER A 60 18.05 -0.16 5.67
C SER A 60 16.72 -0.27 4.96
N GLN A 61 16.48 0.59 3.97
CA GLN A 61 15.27 0.56 3.17
C GLN A 61 15.19 -0.70 2.29
N ILE A 62 16.30 -1.11 1.66
CA ILE A 62 16.38 -2.34 0.89
C ILE A 62 16.09 -3.57 1.77
N ARG A 63 16.65 -3.61 2.98
CA ARG A 63 16.38 -4.68 3.95
C ARG A 63 14.91 -4.75 4.33
N ASN A 64 14.31 -3.62 4.61
CA ASN A 64 12.89 -3.54 5.00
C ASN A 64 11.94 -3.91 3.86
N SER A 65 12.30 -3.60 2.62
CA SER A 65 11.48 -3.95 1.45
C SER A 65 11.54 -5.43 1.07
N HIS A 66 12.53 -6.18 1.56
CA HIS A 66 12.77 -7.59 1.23
C HIS A 66 12.82 -7.84 -0.29
N THR A 67 13.19 -6.82 -1.05
CA THR A 67 13.25 -6.90 -2.52
C THR A 67 14.48 -7.68 -2.95
N VAL A 68 14.29 -8.62 -3.87
CA VAL A 68 15.37 -9.39 -4.50
C VAL A 68 15.73 -8.71 -5.81
N TYR A 69 17.00 -8.38 -6.00
CA TYR A 69 17.51 -7.75 -7.20
C TYR A 69 18.32 -8.75 -8.02
N HIS A 70 18.04 -8.78 -9.31
CA HIS A 70 18.82 -9.52 -10.31
C HIS A 70 19.43 -8.49 -11.25
N LEU A 71 20.63 -8.02 -10.92
CA LEU A 71 21.28 -6.94 -11.66
C LEU A 71 22.12 -7.51 -12.82
N SER A 72 21.90 -6.95 -14.00
CA SER A 72 22.78 -7.12 -15.15
C SER A 72 23.97 -6.15 -15.05
N ALA A 73 25.03 -6.43 -15.83
CA ALA A 73 26.19 -5.55 -15.88
C ALA A 73 25.83 -4.11 -16.29
N ALA A 74 24.89 -3.97 -17.23
CA ALA A 74 24.41 -2.65 -17.66
C ALA A 74 23.70 -1.88 -16.53
N GLU A 75 22.89 -2.56 -15.74
CA GLU A 75 22.20 -1.95 -14.58
C GLU A 75 23.18 -1.57 -13.47
N ILE A 76 24.24 -2.35 -13.26
CA ILE A 76 25.30 -2.01 -12.30
C ILE A 76 26.01 -0.73 -12.72
N LEU A 77 26.37 -0.59 -13.99
CA LEU A 77 26.99 0.62 -14.52
C LEU A 77 26.05 1.83 -14.39
N ASP A 78 24.79 1.65 -14.72
CA ASP A 78 23.77 2.68 -14.62
C ASP A 78 23.52 3.15 -13.17
N LEU A 79 23.59 2.23 -12.21
CA LEU A 79 23.55 2.57 -10.78
C LEU A 79 24.78 3.36 -10.34
N LYS A 80 25.98 2.99 -10.81
CA LYS A 80 27.21 3.72 -10.56
C LYS A 80 27.16 5.12 -11.14
N ASP A 81 26.70 5.28 -12.36
CA ASP A 81 26.54 6.57 -13.02
C ASP A 81 25.51 7.48 -12.30
N ALA A 82 24.54 6.87 -11.66
CA ALA A 82 23.57 7.59 -10.82
C ALA A 82 24.12 7.99 -9.44
N GLY A 83 25.35 7.62 -9.10
CA GLY A 83 25.99 7.95 -7.83
C GLY A 83 25.70 6.97 -6.69
N VAL A 84 25.19 5.78 -7.00
CA VAL A 84 25.00 4.72 -6.01
C VAL A 84 26.36 4.14 -5.63
N SER A 85 26.60 4.00 -4.32
CA SER A 85 27.87 3.46 -3.83
C SER A 85 28.01 1.97 -4.12
N GLU A 86 29.26 1.51 -4.25
CA GLU A 86 29.56 0.10 -4.47
C GLU A 86 29.02 -0.80 -3.35
N LYS A 87 29.01 -0.28 -2.11
CA LYS A 87 28.47 -0.97 -0.94
C LYS A 87 26.99 -1.32 -1.10
N VAL A 88 26.21 -0.38 -1.63
CA VAL A 88 24.77 -0.60 -1.90
C VAL A 88 24.59 -1.58 -3.04
N ILE A 89 25.37 -1.42 -4.12
CA ILE A 89 25.30 -2.31 -5.29
C ILE A 89 25.68 -3.75 -4.90
N ASP A 90 26.75 -3.94 -4.14
CA ASP A 90 27.17 -5.26 -3.64
C ASP A 90 26.08 -5.91 -2.78
N PHE A 91 25.46 -5.13 -1.89
CA PHE A 91 24.34 -5.63 -1.10
C PHE A 91 23.17 -6.08 -1.98
N MET A 92 22.82 -5.29 -3.01
CA MET A 92 21.75 -5.64 -3.95
C MET A 92 22.03 -6.93 -4.70
N ILE A 93 23.27 -7.14 -5.16
CA ILE A 93 23.71 -8.37 -5.84
C ILE A 93 23.53 -9.59 -4.94
N ASN A 94 23.74 -9.44 -3.63
CA ASN A 94 23.64 -10.51 -2.66
C ASN A 94 22.23 -10.78 -2.15
N THR A 95 21.24 -9.93 -2.46
CA THR A 95 19.86 -10.09 -1.99
C THR A 95 19.23 -11.46 -2.37
N PRO A 96 19.47 -12.07 -3.55
CA PRO A 96 18.94 -13.39 -3.86
C PRO A 96 19.37 -14.48 -2.88
N SER A 97 20.62 -14.43 -2.43
CA SER A 97 21.13 -15.38 -1.45
C SER A 97 20.61 -15.12 -0.04
N LEU A 98 20.47 -13.85 0.34
CA LEU A 98 19.99 -13.45 1.66
C LEU A 98 18.51 -13.83 1.89
N TYR A 99 17.68 -13.71 0.85
CA TYR A 99 16.23 -13.94 0.98
C TYR A 99 15.76 -15.30 0.44
N ARG A 100 16.66 -16.12 -0.10
CA ARG A 100 16.32 -17.47 -0.59
C ARG A 100 15.77 -18.37 0.50
N PHE A 101 16.26 -18.24 1.71
CA PHE A 101 15.85 -19.04 2.86
C PHE A 101 14.55 -18.54 3.53
N SER A 102 14.08 -17.36 3.19
CA SER A 102 12.84 -16.78 3.72
C SER A 102 11.58 -17.23 2.98
N ARG A 103 11.74 -17.95 1.86
CA ARG A 103 10.60 -18.50 1.13
C ARG A 103 10.18 -19.83 1.77
N PRO A 104 8.95 -19.99 2.23
CA PRO A 104 8.46 -21.28 2.68
C PRO A 104 8.61 -22.31 1.55
N PRO A 105 8.93 -23.57 1.87
CA PRO A 105 9.01 -24.61 0.86
C PRO A 105 7.69 -24.71 0.09
N PRO A 106 7.74 -25.01 -1.22
CA PRO A 106 6.52 -25.22 -1.99
C PRO A 106 5.70 -26.34 -1.35
N PRO A 107 4.38 -26.25 -1.35
CA PRO A 107 3.52 -27.29 -0.82
C PRO A 107 3.84 -28.61 -1.56
N PRO A 108 3.79 -29.76 -0.86
CA PRO A 108 4.02 -31.06 -1.50
C PRO A 108 3.00 -31.25 -2.62
N PRO A 109 3.39 -31.92 -3.72
CA PRO A 109 2.47 -32.20 -4.79
C PRO A 109 1.30 -33.03 -4.25
N SER A 110 0.09 -32.55 -4.48
CA SER A 110 -1.12 -33.29 -4.19
C SER A 110 -1.24 -34.43 -5.21
N TYR A 111 -1.10 -35.65 -4.75
CA TYR A 111 -1.37 -36.86 -5.53
C TYR A 111 -2.87 -37.18 -5.52
#